data_ea4c5fa6253d9a5c47c6d40ba239dae2
#
_entry.id   ea4c5fa6253d9a5c47c6d40ba239dae2
#
_cell.length_a   1.000
_cell.length_b   1.000
_cell.length_c   1.000
_cell.angle_alpha   90.00
_cell.angle_beta   90.00
_cell.angle_gamma   90.00
#
_symmetry.space_group_name_H-M   'P 1'
#
loop_
_entity.id
_entity.type
_entity.pdbx_description
1 polymer ?
#
loop_
_entity_poly.entity_id
_entity_poly.type
_entity_poly.pdbx_seq_one_letter_code
_entity_poly.pdbx_strand_id
1 'polypeptide(L)'
;MPCNQRRTARWIRTAATSSLIALGALTAGLLPALAQAQEFVSIKGKTVNVREQPNTRSATLWELSKGYPLQVTQRKGQWLRVKDHESTLGWVHAPLTSKSPHMVVTARTANLRSGPGQKHNRVGKLEQHEVLQTLKKQGSWAQVQRSNGQSGWVAKNLVWGW
;
A
#
# COMPACT_ATOMS: atom_id res chain seq x y z
N MET A 1 71.77 67.77 22.21
CA MET A 1 70.96 68.88 22.71
C MET A 1 69.48 68.53 22.50
N PRO A 2 68.69 68.92 23.46
CA PRO A 2 67.54 68.16 23.91
C PRO A 2 66.18 68.62 23.39
N CYS A 3 65.13 67.90 23.57
CA CYS A 3 63.84 68.28 24.11
C CYS A 3 62.84 67.19 23.91
N ASN A 4 62.51 66.46 24.86
CA ASN A 4 61.44 66.47 25.88
C ASN A 4 60.12 67.11 25.42
N GLN A 5 59.10 66.29 25.42
CA GLN A 5 57.74 66.63 25.91
C GLN A 5 56.85 65.36 25.87
N ARG A 6 56.61 64.72 26.97
CA ARG A 6 55.40 64.65 27.79
C ARG A 6 54.12 64.20 27.09
N ARG A 7 53.74 63.00 27.47
CA ARG A 7 52.49 62.46 28.10
C ARG A 7 51.18 63.16 27.69
N THR A 8 50.31 62.38 27.15
CA THR A 8 48.99 62.23 27.80
C THR A 8 48.40 60.82 27.43
N ALA A 9 48.17 60.05 28.50
CA ALA A 9 47.40 58.79 28.42
C ALA A 9 45.92 59.13 28.23
N ARG A 10 45.31 58.62 27.17
CA ARG A 10 43.83 58.57 27.05
C ARG A 10 43.40 57.15 27.14
N TRP A 11 42.75 56.86 28.23
CA TRP A 11 42.05 55.63 28.48
C TRP A 11 40.89 55.52 27.50
N ILE A 12 40.97 54.62 26.54
CA ILE A 12 39.83 54.23 25.71
C ILE A 12 39.24 52.94 26.30
N ARG A 13 38.06 53.09 26.87
CA ARG A 13 37.23 52.01 27.36
C ARG A 13 36.84 51.16 26.15
N THR A 14 37.34 49.92 26.05
CA THR A 14 36.84 48.93 25.14
C THR A 14 35.52 48.39 25.65
N ALA A 15 34.43 48.77 24.99
CA ALA A 15 33.13 48.16 25.17
C ALA A 15 33.17 46.73 24.62
N ALA A 16 33.03 45.78 25.48
CA ALA A 16 32.84 44.40 25.09
C ALA A 16 31.44 44.25 24.51
N THR A 17 31.33 44.12 23.21
CA THR A 17 30.08 43.72 22.54
C THR A 17 29.98 42.20 22.64
N SER A 18 29.11 41.74 23.55
CA SER A 18 28.73 40.34 23.67
C SER A 18 27.88 39.94 22.46
N SER A 19 28.46 39.23 21.49
CA SER A 19 27.72 38.60 20.40
C SER A 19 26.98 37.38 20.91
N LEU A 20 25.68 37.51 21.13
CA LEU A 20 24.75 36.39 21.33
C LEU A 20 24.63 35.63 20.02
N ILE A 21 25.31 34.48 19.93
CA ILE A 21 25.09 33.48 18.88
C ILE A 21 23.76 32.83 19.21
N ALA A 22 22.70 33.20 18.52
CA ALA A 22 21.43 32.50 18.56
C ALA A 22 21.59 31.16 17.82
N LEU A 23 21.72 30.11 18.60
CA LEU A 23 21.71 28.71 18.09
C LEU A 23 20.27 28.37 17.66
N GLY A 24 19.95 28.63 16.40
CA GLY A 24 18.68 28.23 15.80
C GLY A 24 18.62 26.69 15.72
N ALA A 25 17.88 26.08 16.64
CA ALA A 25 17.55 24.66 16.55
C ALA A 25 16.64 24.46 15.32
N LEU A 26 17.19 23.91 14.22
CA LEU A 26 16.41 23.36 13.12
C LEU A 26 15.68 22.11 13.65
N THR A 27 14.47 22.27 14.14
CA THR A 27 13.56 21.15 14.36
C THR A 27 13.11 20.68 12.98
N ALA A 28 13.83 19.69 12.41
CA ALA A 28 13.35 18.93 11.27
C ALA A 28 12.06 18.21 11.70
N GLY A 29 10.92 18.81 11.38
CA GLY A 29 9.61 18.21 11.61
C GLY A 29 9.55 16.90 10.82
N LEU A 30 9.60 15.75 11.49
CA LEU A 30 9.18 14.48 10.92
C LEU A 30 7.69 14.61 10.62
N LEU A 31 7.36 14.93 9.36
CA LEU A 31 6.00 14.78 8.88
C LEU A 31 5.70 13.26 8.90
N PRO A 32 4.66 12.81 9.61
CA PRO A 32 4.26 11.41 9.53
C PRO A 32 3.92 11.13 8.06
N ALA A 33 4.65 10.21 7.43
CA ALA A 33 4.27 9.66 6.14
C ALA A 33 2.89 9.03 6.33
N LEU A 34 1.85 9.67 5.80
CA LEU A 34 0.51 9.10 5.77
C LEU A 34 0.62 7.78 5.00
N ALA A 35 0.55 6.68 5.71
CA ALA A 35 0.46 5.35 5.11
C ALA A 35 -0.79 5.36 4.23
N GLN A 36 -0.58 5.50 2.93
CA GLN A 36 -1.68 5.52 1.97
C GLN A 36 -2.29 4.12 1.98
N ALA A 37 -3.51 3.99 2.48
CA ALA A 37 -4.22 2.73 2.51
C ALA A 37 -4.25 2.15 1.09
N GLN A 38 -3.79 0.91 0.93
CA GLN A 38 -3.79 0.24 -0.37
C GLN A 38 -5.23 0.10 -0.86
N GLU A 39 -5.53 0.73 -1.97
CA GLU A 39 -6.84 0.61 -2.59
C GLU A 39 -6.91 -0.65 -3.44
N PHE A 40 -7.94 -1.45 -3.23
CA PHE A 40 -8.24 -2.63 -4.03
C PHE A 40 -9.57 -2.48 -4.75
N VAL A 41 -9.68 -3.20 -5.87
CA VAL A 41 -10.93 -3.46 -6.59
C VAL A 41 -10.98 -4.93 -6.97
N SER A 42 -12.15 -5.48 -7.22
CA SER A 42 -12.33 -6.82 -7.78
C SER A 42 -13.02 -6.75 -9.13
N ILE A 43 -12.79 -7.72 -9.99
CA ILE A 43 -13.42 -7.83 -11.28
C ILE A 43 -14.92 -8.11 -11.10
N LYS A 44 -15.78 -7.31 -11.76
CA LYS A 44 -17.24 -7.43 -11.70
C LYS A 44 -17.80 -8.35 -12.78
N GLY A 45 -17.24 -8.28 -14.01
CA GLY A 45 -17.69 -9.07 -15.14
C GLY A 45 -17.25 -10.53 -15.07
N LYS A 46 -17.86 -11.39 -15.91
CA LYS A 46 -17.47 -12.80 -16.01
C LYS A 46 -16.01 -12.94 -16.45
N THR A 47 -15.62 -12.17 -17.47
CA THR A 47 -14.25 -12.05 -17.98
C THR A 47 -13.99 -10.60 -18.33
N VAL A 48 -12.85 -10.05 -17.93
CA VAL A 48 -12.45 -8.67 -18.18
C VAL A 48 -11.00 -8.62 -18.64
N ASN A 49 -10.76 -7.89 -19.72
CA ASN A 49 -9.43 -7.69 -20.26
C ASN A 49 -8.65 -6.67 -19.45
N VAL A 50 -7.43 -7.03 -19.06
CA VAL A 50 -6.42 -6.10 -18.61
C VAL A 50 -5.55 -5.72 -19.80
N ARG A 51 -5.34 -4.41 -19.99
CA ARG A 51 -4.75 -3.84 -21.19
C ARG A 51 -3.41 -3.15 -20.91
N GLU A 52 -2.62 -3.04 -21.94
CA GLU A 52 -1.32 -2.35 -21.89
C GLU A 52 -1.48 -0.85 -21.68
N GLN A 53 -2.49 -0.22 -22.31
CA GLN A 53 -2.76 1.21 -22.26
C GLN A 53 -4.22 1.49 -21.85
N PRO A 54 -4.53 2.69 -21.30
CA PRO A 54 -5.86 3.05 -20.85
C PRO A 54 -6.79 3.42 -22.02
N ASN A 55 -7.03 2.50 -22.93
CA ASN A 55 -7.98 2.62 -24.04
C ASN A 55 -8.41 1.24 -24.55
N THR A 56 -9.54 1.20 -25.25
CA THR A 56 -10.15 -0.06 -25.75
C THR A 56 -9.46 -0.66 -26.98
N ARG A 57 -8.59 0.11 -27.66
CA ARG A 57 -7.85 -0.33 -28.86
C ARG A 57 -6.49 -0.93 -28.52
N SER A 58 -6.04 -0.74 -27.28
CA SER A 58 -4.77 -1.28 -26.79
C SER A 58 -4.81 -2.81 -26.72
N ALA A 59 -3.63 -3.42 -26.87
CA ALA A 59 -3.47 -4.86 -26.69
C ALA A 59 -3.99 -5.33 -25.33
N THR A 60 -4.62 -6.51 -25.32
CA THR A 60 -4.97 -7.23 -24.10
C THR A 60 -3.75 -7.99 -23.63
N LEU A 61 -3.32 -7.71 -22.40
CA LEU A 61 -2.19 -8.40 -21.77
C LEU A 61 -2.64 -9.77 -21.24
N TRP A 62 -3.77 -9.78 -20.51
CA TRP A 62 -4.38 -11.00 -19.96
C TRP A 62 -5.86 -10.77 -19.65
N GLU A 63 -6.57 -11.84 -19.35
CA GLU A 63 -7.97 -11.83 -18.97
C GLU A 63 -8.12 -12.28 -17.51
N LEU A 64 -9.04 -11.64 -16.80
CA LEU A 64 -9.34 -11.94 -15.39
C LEU A 64 -10.80 -12.31 -15.21
N SER A 65 -11.05 -13.30 -14.37
CA SER A 65 -12.39 -13.78 -14.03
C SER A 65 -13.02 -12.93 -12.91
N LYS A 66 -14.33 -13.08 -12.76
CA LYS A 66 -15.12 -12.42 -11.72
C LYS A 66 -14.52 -12.61 -10.32
N GLY A 67 -14.49 -11.52 -9.57
CA GLY A 67 -13.98 -11.51 -8.19
C GLY A 67 -12.46 -11.38 -8.07
N TYR A 68 -11.69 -11.53 -9.14
CA TYR A 68 -10.23 -11.43 -9.04
C TYR A 68 -9.81 -10.08 -8.43
N PRO A 69 -9.03 -10.06 -7.34
CA PRO A 69 -8.62 -8.84 -6.67
C PRO A 69 -7.49 -8.15 -7.42
N LEU A 70 -7.50 -6.82 -7.44
CA LEU A 70 -6.49 -5.99 -8.06
C LEU A 70 -6.19 -4.80 -7.15
N GLN A 71 -4.92 -4.48 -6.95
CA GLN A 71 -4.49 -3.27 -6.26
C GLN A 71 -4.45 -2.09 -7.24
N VAL A 72 -5.14 -0.99 -6.92
CA VAL A 72 -5.11 0.24 -7.72
C VAL A 72 -3.83 1.01 -7.42
N THR A 73 -3.07 1.33 -8.46
CA THR A 73 -1.82 2.11 -8.37
C THR A 73 -1.96 3.51 -8.95
N GLN A 74 -2.87 3.73 -9.92
CA GLN A 74 -3.09 5.02 -10.57
C GLN A 74 -4.50 5.07 -11.16
N ARG A 75 -5.01 6.30 -11.39
CA ARG A 75 -6.27 6.56 -12.10
C ARG A 75 -6.03 7.50 -13.27
N LYS A 76 -6.68 7.21 -14.41
CA LYS A 76 -6.67 8.09 -15.59
C LYS A 76 -8.05 8.07 -16.25
N GLY A 77 -8.86 9.09 -15.97
CA GLY A 77 -10.28 9.10 -16.39
C GLY A 77 -11.02 7.87 -15.86
N GLN A 78 -11.62 7.10 -16.74
CA GLN A 78 -12.34 5.86 -16.41
C GLN A 78 -11.44 4.61 -16.38
N TRP A 79 -10.12 4.78 -16.37
CA TRP A 79 -9.17 3.68 -16.36
C TRP A 79 -8.41 3.64 -15.03
N LEU A 80 -8.25 2.43 -14.50
CA LEU A 80 -7.45 2.13 -13.32
C LEU A 80 -6.18 1.42 -13.77
N ARG A 81 -5.03 1.95 -13.39
CA ARG A 81 -3.79 1.19 -13.44
C ARG A 81 -3.78 0.27 -12.24
N VAL A 82 -3.65 -1.01 -12.48
CA VAL A 82 -3.77 -2.03 -11.46
C VAL A 82 -2.53 -2.92 -11.43
N LYS A 83 -2.33 -3.53 -10.28
CA LYS A 83 -1.29 -4.52 -10.04
C LYS A 83 -1.95 -5.80 -9.50
N ASP A 84 -1.54 -6.95 -10.01
CA ASP A 84 -1.96 -8.26 -9.50
C ASP A 84 -1.06 -8.77 -8.37
N HIS A 85 -1.26 -10.01 -7.92
CA HIS A 85 -0.49 -10.64 -6.86
C HIS A 85 0.97 -10.96 -7.27
N GLU A 86 1.26 -11.04 -8.57
CA GLU A 86 2.60 -11.24 -9.12
C GLU A 86 3.32 -9.92 -9.43
N SER A 87 2.69 -8.79 -9.05
CA SER A 87 3.16 -7.43 -9.32
C SER A 87 3.14 -7.02 -10.80
N THR A 88 2.40 -7.75 -11.64
CA THR A 88 2.20 -7.39 -13.04
C THR A 88 1.26 -6.19 -13.16
N LEU A 89 1.63 -5.23 -14.00
CA LEU A 89 0.91 -3.96 -14.16
C LEU A 89 0.11 -3.94 -15.45
N GLY A 90 -1.12 -3.44 -15.39
CA GLY A 90 -1.95 -3.21 -16.57
C GLY A 90 -3.08 -2.22 -16.29
N TRP A 91 -3.94 -2.00 -17.26
CA TRP A 91 -5.06 -1.08 -17.16
C TRP A 91 -6.39 -1.82 -17.29
N VAL A 92 -7.32 -1.53 -16.40
CA VAL A 92 -8.69 -2.04 -16.42
C VAL A 92 -9.68 -0.89 -16.44
N HIS A 93 -10.80 -1.06 -17.14
CA HIS A 93 -11.87 -0.05 -17.17
C HIS A 93 -12.65 -0.07 -15.85
N ALA A 94 -12.70 1.05 -15.16
CA ALA A 94 -13.27 1.16 -13.81
C ALA A 94 -14.72 0.63 -13.67
N PRO A 95 -15.64 0.86 -14.62
CA PRO A 95 -17.00 0.30 -14.57
C PRO A 95 -17.06 -1.23 -14.57
N LEU A 96 -15.98 -1.91 -14.99
CA LEU A 96 -15.87 -3.38 -14.96
C LEU A 96 -15.32 -3.91 -13.65
N THR A 97 -15.12 -3.04 -12.67
CA THR A 97 -14.64 -3.38 -11.33
C THR A 97 -15.68 -3.10 -10.26
N SER A 98 -15.50 -3.67 -9.08
CA SER A 98 -16.33 -3.45 -7.89
C SER A 98 -15.45 -3.27 -6.65
N LYS A 99 -16.06 -2.76 -5.57
CA LYS A 99 -15.43 -2.68 -4.23
C LYS A 99 -15.80 -3.89 -3.34
N SER A 100 -16.35 -4.95 -3.91
CA SER A 100 -16.59 -6.19 -3.16
C SER A 100 -15.28 -6.86 -2.79
N PRO A 101 -15.01 -7.10 -1.52
CA PRO A 101 -13.73 -7.63 -1.09
C PRO A 101 -13.57 -9.09 -1.52
N HIS A 102 -12.44 -9.38 -2.16
CA HIS A 102 -12.05 -10.72 -2.58
C HIS A 102 -10.56 -10.95 -2.32
N MET A 103 -10.18 -12.21 -2.26
CA MET A 103 -8.80 -12.67 -2.19
C MET A 103 -8.56 -13.74 -3.24
N VAL A 104 -7.31 -13.88 -3.69
CA VAL A 104 -6.85 -14.97 -4.53
C VAL A 104 -5.85 -15.80 -3.74
N VAL A 105 -5.92 -17.13 -3.87
CA VAL A 105 -4.96 -18.04 -3.24
C VAL A 105 -3.62 -17.96 -3.98
N THR A 106 -2.57 -17.57 -3.28
CA THR A 106 -1.22 -17.44 -3.85
C THR A 106 -0.34 -18.66 -3.58
N ALA A 107 -0.61 -19.37 -2.48
CA ALA A 107 0.06 -20.61 -2.18
C ALA A 107 -0.40 -21.74 -3.14
N ARG A 108 0.46 -22.70 -3.42
CA ARG A 108 0.12 -23.87 -4.25
C ARG A 108 -1.16 -24.57 -3.76
N THR A 109 -1.30 -24.67 -2.44
CA THR A 109 -2.51 -25.14 -1.77
C THR A 109 -2.67 -24.45 -0.42
N ALA A 110 -3.91 -24.27 0.03
CA ALA A 110 -4.22 -23.76 1.36
C ALA A 110 -5.33 -24.57 2.02
N ASN A 111 -5.27 -24.69 3.35
CA ASN A 111 -6.34 -25.34 4.09
C ASN A 111 -7.44 -24.34 4.43
N LEU A 112 -8.67 -24.69 4.09
CA LEU A 112 -9.87 -24.03 4.57
C LEU A 112 -10.28 -24.68 5.90
N ARG A 113 -10.44 -23.88 6.97
CA ARG A 113 -10.72 -24.36 8.32
C ARG A 113 -12.06 -23.89 8.85
N SER A 114 -12.60 -24.58 9.85
CA SER A 114 -13.85 -24.19 10.50
C SER A 114 -13.75 -22.95 11.38
N GLY A 115 -12.54 -22.51 11.76
CA GLY A 115 -12.29 -21.35 12.61
C GLY A 115 -10.93 -20.72 12.40
N PRO A 116 -10.67 -19.53 12.98
CA PRO A 116 -9.46 -18.74 12.81
C PRO A 116 -8.30 -19.30 13.65
N GLY A 117 -7.68 -20.38 13.21
CA GLY A 117 -6.53 -20.99 13.89
C GLY A 117 -6.18 -22.38 13.36
N GLN A 118 -4.93 -22.79 13.55
CA GLN A 118 -4.45 -24.11 13.10
C GLN A 118 -5.09 -25.30 13.83
N LYS A 119 -5.60 -25.05 15.05
CA LYS A 119 -6.27 -26.07 15.87
C LYS A 119 -7.70 -26.42 15.37
N HIS A 120 -8.30 -25.56 14.54
CA HIS A 120 -9.62 -25.81 13.99
C HIS A 120 -9.57 -26.86 12.86
N ASN A 121 -10.64 -27.64 12.76
CA ASN A 121 -10.75 -28.71 11.76
C ASN A 121 -10.63 -28.16 10.34
N ARG A 122 -9.95 -28.93 9.48
CA ARG A 122 -9.92 -28.67 8.04
C ARG A 122 -11.26 -29.07 7.43
N VAL A 123 -11.95 -28.12 6.80
CA VAL A 123 -13.24 -28.30 6.14
C VAL A 123 -13.13 -28.32 4.61
N GLY A 124 -11.94 -27.99 4.08
CA GLY A 124 -11.69 -28.02 2.65
C GLY A 124 -10.21 -27.76 2.34
N LYS A 125 -9.89 -27.88 1.06
CA LYS A 125 -8.60 -27.56 0.45
C LYS A 125 -8.84 -26.53 -0.64
N LEU A 126 -8.04 -25.48 -0.68
CA LEU A 126 -8.04 -24.43 -1.70
C LEU A 126 -6.85 -24.65 -2.62
N GLU A 127 -7.06 -24.42 -3.90
CA GLU A 127 -6.01 -24.52 -4.91
C GLU A 127 -5.47 -23.13 -5.28
N GLN A 128 -4.27 -23.09 -5.84
CA GLN A 128 -3.65 -21.84 -6.31
C GLN A 128 -4.54 -21.14 -7.33
N HIS A 129 -4.58 -19.83 -7.29
CA HIS A 129 -5.40 -18.94 -8.14
C HIS A 129 -6.91 -19.04 -7.91
N GLU A 130 -7.36 -19.83 -6.92
CA GLU A 130 -8.77 -19.84 -6.55
C GLU A 130 -9.19 -18.48 -5.98
N VAL A 131 -10.26 -17.91 -6.52
CA VAL A 131 -10.82 -16.61 -6.10
C VAL A 131 -11.86 -16.83 -5.01
N LEU A 132 -11.73 -16.10 -3.92
CA LEU A 132 -12.52 -16.22 -2.71
C LEU A 132 -13.15 -14.89 -2.35
N GLN A 133 -14.43 -14.86 -2.02
CA GLN A 133 -15.05 -13.68 -1.45
C GLN A 133 -14.60 -13.53 0.02
N THR A 134 -14.13 -12.36 0.40
CA THR A 134 -13.75 -12.07 1.77
C THR A 134 -14.97 -11.64 2.59
N LEU A 135 -15.26 -12.36 3.66
CA LEU A 135 -16.39 -12.05 4.57
C LEU A 135 -15.92 -11.27 5.80
N LYS A 136 -14.79 -11.69 6.40
CA LYS A 136 -14.28 -11.12 7.64
C LYS A 136 -12.78 -11.33 7.77
N LYS A 137 -12.10 -10.43 8.50
CA LYS A 137 -10.69 -10.60 8.87
C LYS A 137 -10.55 -10.62 10.39
N GLN A 138 -9.74 -11.53 10.92
CA GLN A 138 -9.48 -11.66 12.36
C GLN A 138 -8.04 -12.07 12.58
N GLY A 139 -7.22 -11.16 13.12
CA GLY A 139 -5.78 -11.40 13.29
C GLY A 139 -5.09 -11.80 11.99
N SER A 140 -4.43 -12.94 11.98
CA SER A 140 -3.74 -13.53 10.81
C SER A 140 -4.65 -14.39 9.92
N TRP A 141 -5.96 -14.41 10.17
CA TRP A 141 -6.93 -15.22 9.45
C TRP A 141 -7.96 -14.37 8.70
N ALA A 142 -8.45 -14.90 7.59
CA ALA A 142 -9.58 -14.35 6.84
C ALA A 142 -10.70 -15.41 6.72
N GLN A 143 -11.92 -15.02 7.01
CA GLN A 143 -13.11 -15.81 6.68
C GLN A 143 -13.47 -15.53 5.24
N VAL A 144 -13.59 -16.56 4.46
CA VAL A 144 -13.81 -16.49 3.02
C VAL A 144 -14.94 -17.43 2.59
N GLN A 145 -15.51 -17.12 1.43
CA GLN A 145 -16.51 -17.97 0.78
C GLN A 145 -16.05 -18.31 -0.65
N ARG A 146 -16.14 -19.58 -1.00
CA ARG A 146 -15.88 -20.10 -2.32
C ARG A 146 -17.07 -19.84 -3.25
N SER A 147 -16.85 -19.96 -4.56
CA SER A 147 -17.91 -19.80 -5.58
C SER A 147 -19.05 -20.84 -5.44
N ASN A 148 -18.80 -22.00 -4.84
CA ASN A 148 -19.80 -23.03 -4.55
C ASN A 148 -20.58 -22.79 -3.23
N GLY A 149 -20.36 -21.65 -2.56
CA GLY A 149 -21.03 -21.29 -1.29
C GLY A 149 -20.34 -21.81 -0.03
N GLN A 150 -19.34 -22.68 -0.13
CA GLN A 150 -18.60 -23.18 1.03
C GLN A 150 -17.83 -22.04 1.69
N SER A 151 -18.02 -21.85 3.00
CA SER A 151 -17.32 -20.85 3.80
C SER A 151 -16.34 -21.48 4.76
N GLY A 152 -15.30 -20.73 5.13
CA GLY A 152 -14.32 -21.14 6.13
C GLY A 152 -13.24 -20.10 6.33
N TRP A 153 -12.20 -20.47 7.06
CA TRP A 153 -11.07 -19.61 7.42
C TRP A 153 -9.79 -20.04 6.74
N VAL A 154 -9.07 -19.09 6.17
CA VAL A 154 -7.76 -19.28 5.55
C VAL A 154 -6.74 -18.34 6.19
N ALA A 155 -5.48 -18.76 6.30
CA ALA A 155 -4.41 -17.91 6.78
C ALA A 155 -4.08 -16.82 5.74
N LYS A 156 -3.98 -15.56 6.17
CA LYS A 156 -3.78 -14.39 5.28
C LYS A 156 -2.47 -14.44 4.49
N ASN A 157 -1.45 -15.11 5.00
CA ASN A 157 -0.17 -15.27 4.29
C ASN A 157 -0.22 -16.25 3.10
N LEU A 158 -1.34 -16.97 2.91
CA LEU A 158 -1.55 -17.90 1.80
C LEU A 158 -2.44 -17.30 0.69
N VAL A 159 -2.93 -16.09 0.90
CA VAL A 159 -3.86 -15.39 0.00
C VAL A 159 -3.43 -13.94 -0.19
N TRP A 160 -3.88 -13.32 -1.28
CA TRP A 160 -3.64 -11.92 -1.58
C TRP A 160 -4.94 -11.20 -1.95
N GLY A 161 -5.09 -9.92 -1.57
CA GLY A 161 -6.30 -9.13 -1.78
C GLY A 161 -6.78 -8.47 -0.49
N TRP A 162 -8.09 -8.12 -0.42
CA TRP A 162 -8.64 -7.46 0.77
C TRP A 162 -9.94 -8.03 1.32
#